data_d98d9571ab7c3c17cf8a920b838fcdf4
#
_entry.id   d98d9571ab7c3c17cf8a920b838fcdf4
#
_cell.length_a   1.000
_cell.length_b   1.000
_cell.length_c   1.000
_cell.angle_alpha   90.00
_cell.angle_beta   90.00
_cell.angle_gamma   90.00
#
_symmetry.space_group_name_H-M   'P 1'
#
loop_
_entity.id
_entity.type
_entity.pdbx_description
1 polymer ?
#
loop_
_entity_poly.entity_id
_entity_poly.type
_entity_poly.pdbx_seq_one_letter_code
_entity_poly.pdbx_strand_id
1 'polypeptide(L)'
;MTDNSEEMFPIVDEEGNITGAATRGECHNGSKLLHPVVHLHVFNSKGELYLQKRPEWKDIQPGKWDTSVGGHVDLGESVEMALKREAGEELGISDFTPQLLTHYVFESDREKELVFSHKTVFDGPISPSEELAGGRFWPLDEI
;
A
#
# COMPACT_ATOMS: atom_id res chain seq x y z
N MET A 1 8.01 -1.61 11.87
CA MET A 1 6.85 -2.49 12.05
C MET A 1 7.20 -3.89 11.57
N THR A 2 6.99 -4.88 12.38
CA THR A 2 7.22 -6.27 12.02
C THR A 2 5.93 -6.85 11.45
N ASP A 3 6.08 -7.77 10.50
CA ASP A 3 4.95 -8.49 9.95
C ASP A 3 4.36 -9.40 11.03
N ASN A 4 3.06 -9.36 11.18
CA ASN A 4 2.34 -10.16 12.15
C ASN A 4 1.37 -11.10 11.42
N SER A 5 1.70 -12.38 11.41
CA SER A 5 0.90 -13.39 10.69
C SER A 5 -0.50 -13.58 11.27
N GLU A 6 -0.75 -13.09 12.48
CA GLU A 6 -2.05 -13.19 13.14
C GLU A 6 -2.92 -11.95 12.98
N GLU A 7 -2.39 -10.93 12.32
CA GLU A 7 -3.14 -9.74 11.97
C GLU A 7 -4.36 -10.13 11.11
N MET A 8 -5.53 -9.55 11.42
CA MET A 8 -6.77 -9.94 10.73
C MET A 8 -7.08 -8.99 9.58
N PHE A 9 -7.42 -9.58 8.44
CA PHE A 9 -7.85 -8.84 7.25
C PHE A 9 -9.28 -9.22 6.89
N PRO A 10 -10.09 -8.28 6.36
CA PRO A 10 -11.37 -8.66 5.77
C PRO A 10 -11.13 -9.45 4.48
N ILE A 11 -11.99 -10.43 4.24
CA ILE A 11 -12.04 -11.13 2.95
C ILE A 11 -13.18 -10.52 2.18
N VAL A 12 -12.95 -10.22 0.92
CA VAL A 12 -13.91 -9.47 0.09
C VAL A 12 -14.19 -10.21 -1.22
N ASP A 13 -15.29 -9.81 -1.88
CA ASP A 13 -15.55 -10.20 -3.26
C ASP A 13 -14.88 -9.17 -4.19
N GLU A 14 -15.00 -9.35 -5.49
CA GLU A 14 -14.37 -8.47 -6.48
C GLU A 14 -14.97 -7.06 -6.51
N GLU A 15 -16.12 -6.86 -5.89
CA GLU A 15 -16.77 -5.55 -5.76
C GLU A 15 -16.40 -4.84 -4.46
N GLY A 16 -15.61 -5.51 -3.59
CA GLY A 16 -15.17 -4.95 -2.34
C GLY A 16 -16.11 -5.21 -1.16
N ASN A 17 -17.14 -6.02 -1.34
CA ASN A 17 -18.05 -6.37 -0.25
C ASN A 17 -17.39 -7.39 0.67
N ILE A 18 -17.49 -7.18 1.98
CA ILE A 18 -16.87 -8.07 2.97
C ILE A 18 -17.68 -9.37 3.03
N THR A 19 -17.00 -10.50 2.82
CA THR A 19 -17.60 -11.83 2.85
C THR A 19 -17.08 -12.70 3.99
N GLY A 20 -16.02 -12.25 4.67
CA GLY A 20 -15.42 -13.00 5.76
C GLY A 20 -14.21 -12.31 6.32
N ALA A 21 -13.39 -13.05 7.05
CA ALA A 21 -12.14 -12.57 7.63
C ALA A 21 -11.13 -13.70 7.70
N ALA A 22 -9.85 -13.36 7.63
CA ALA A 22 -8.76 -14.32 7.72
C ALA A 22 -7.52 -13.63 8.28
N THR A 23 -6.58 -14.44 8.80
CA THR A 23 -5.32 -13.90 9.27
C THR A 23 -4.40 -13.53 8.10
N ARG A 24 -3.42 -12.66 8.35
CA ARG A 24 -2.39 -12.33 7.38
C ARG A 24 -1.67 -13.58 6.88
N GLY A 25 -1.37 -14.51 7.79
CA GLY A 25 -0.72 -15.76 7.41
C GLY A 25 -1.57 -16.59 6.45
N GLU A 26 -2.87 -16.66 6.69
CA GLU A 26 -3.79 -17.37 5.79
C GLU A 26 -3.89 -16.70 4.41
N CYS A 27 -3.85 -15.38 4.35
CA CYS A 27 -3.91 -14.65 3.11
C CYS A 27 -2.64 -14.79 2.26
N HIS A 28 -1.50 -15.05 2.90
CA HIS A 28 -0.19 -15.07 2.24
C HIS A 28 0.42 -16.47 2.09
N ASN A 29 -0.34 -17.52 2.37
CA ASN A 29 0.18 -18.90 2.32
C ASN A 29 -0.18 -19.66 1.04
N GLY A 30 -0.62 -18.97 0.01
CA GLY A 30 -1.04 -19.60 -1.24
C GLY A 30 -2.51 -19.96 -1.32
N SER A 31 -3.30 -19.64 -0.27
CA SER A 31 -4.75 -19.89 -0.27
C SER A 31 -5.48 -19.01 -1.26
N LYS A 32 -4.87 -17.85 -1.63
CA LYS A 32 -5.42 -16.88 -2.57
C LYS A 32 -6.77 -16.32 -2.16
N LEU A 33 -6.96 -16.12 -0.85
CA LEU A 33 -8.14 -15.44 -0.34
C LEU A 33 -8.07 -13.97 -0.76
N LEU A 34 -9.14 -13.47 -1.38
CA LEU A 34 -9.15 -12.10 -1.87
C LEU A 34 -9.29 -11.13 -0.69
N HIS A 35 -8.28 -10.28 -0.51
CA HIS A 35 -8.27 -9.29 0.57
C HIS A 35 -7.89 -7.91 0.02
N PRO A 36 -8.43 -6.83 0.63
CA PRO A 36 -8.21 -5.49 0.09
C PRO A 36 -6.85 -4.92 0.49
N VAL A 37 -6.22 -4.23 -0.44
CA VAL A 37 -5.01 -3.45 -0.18
C VAL A 37 -5.19 -2.05 -0.77
N VAL A 38 -4.42 -1.10 -0.28
CA VAL A 38 -4.45 0.29 -0.76
C VAL A 38 -3.10 0.65 -1.34
N HIS A 39 -3.12 1.39 -2.44
CA HIS A 39 -1.95 2.03 -3.02
C HIS A 39 -2.21 3.51 -3.13
N LEU A 40 -1.20 4.31 -2.80
CA LEU A 40 -1.24 5.75 -2.98
C LEU A 40 -0.05 6.18 -3.82
N HIS A 41 -0.32 6.93 -4.88
CA HIS A 41 0.69 7.55 -5.71
C HIS A 41 0.78 9.02 -5.29
N VAL A 42 1.91 9.42 -4.71
CA VAL A 42 2.11 10.79 -4.23
C VAL A 42 2.88 11.57 -5.28
N PHE A 43 2.22 12.59 -5.83
CA PHE A 43 2.84 13.53 -6.78
C PHE A 43 3.13 14.85 -6.08
N ASN A 44 4.13 15.57 -6.53
CA ASN A 44 4.30 16.97 -6.14
C ASN A 44 3.66 17.87 -7.19
N SER A 45 3.67 19.20 -6.95
CA SER A 45 3.07 20.16 -7.88
C SER A 45 3.80 20.26 -9.22
N LYS A 46 5.00 19.69 -9.32
CA LYS A 46 5.76 19.61 -10.57
C LYS A 46 5.38 18.39 -11.39
N GLY A 47 4.47 17.55 -10.90
CA GLY A 47 4.07 16.33 -11.58
C GLY A 47 5.04 15.17 -11.43
N GLU A 48 5.97 15.26 -10.50
CA GLU A 48 6.90 14.17 -10.20
C GLU A 48 6.28 13.19 -9.22
N LEU A 49 6.59 11.90 -9.38
CA LEU A 49 6.03 10.83 -8.56
C LEU A 49 7.03 10.39 -7.50
N TYR A 50 6.57 10.31 -6.26
CA TYR A 50 7.39 9.77 -5.17
C TYR A 50 7.40 8.24 -5.23
N LEU A 51 8.62 7.67 -5.23
CA LEU A 51 8.80 6.23 -5.12
C LEU A 51 9.63 5.95 -3.88
N GLN A 52 9.21 4.94 -3.12
CA GLN A 52 9.99 4.47 -1.97
C GLN A 52 10.93 3.37 -2.41
N LYS A 53 12.05 3.25 -1.70
CA LYS A 53 13.01 2.19 -1.96
C LYS A 53 12.88 1.13 -0.87
N ARG A 54 12.72 -0.14 -1.26
CA ARG A 54 12.67 -1.25 -0.32
C ARG A 54 14.07 -1.52 0.23
N PRO A 55 14.20 -1.78 1.54
CA PRO A 55 15.50 -2.10 2.12
C PRO A 55 16.08 -3.40 1.53
N GLU A 56 17.40 -3.49 1.54
CA GLU A 56 18.10 -4.67 1.06
C GLU A 56 17.80 -5.93 1.88
N TRP A 57 17.38 -5.76 3.15
CA TRP A 57 17.10 -6.89 4.05
C TRP A 57 15.69 -7.48 3.86
N LYS A 58 14.85 -6.89 3.00
CA LYS A 58 13.51 -7.43 2.75
C LYS A 58 13.59 -8.74 1.96
N ASP A 59 12.71 -9.69 2.28
CA ASP A 59 12.64 -10.99 1.60
C ASP A 59 12.11 -10.89 0.18
N ILE A 60 11.22 -9.93 -0.06
CA ILE A 60 10.57 -9.75 -1.37
C ILE A 60 11.06 -8.44 -1.97
N GLN A 61 11.57 -8.50 -3.20
CA GLN A 61 12.03 -7.34 -3.97
C GLN A 61 13.02 -6.46 -3.19
N PRO A 62 14.12 -7.01 -2.62
CA PRO A 62 15.07 -6.20 -1.84
C PRO A 62 15.73 -5.14 -2.72
N GLY A 63 15.89 -3.92 -2.20
CA GLY A 63 16.53 -2.81 -2.90
C GLY A 63 15.77 -2.27 -4.09
N LYS A 64 14.56 -2.74 -4.37
CA LYS A 64 13.75 -2.26 -5.49
C LYS A 64 12.97 -1.00 -5.14
N TRP A 65 12.66 -0.21 -6.17
CA TRP A 65 11.77 0.95 -6.02
C TRP A 65 10.32 0.48 -6.09
N ASP A 66 9.47 1.10 -5.30
CA ASP A 66 8.08 0.69 -5.15
C ASP A 66 7.16 1.91 -5.06
N THR A 67 5.85 1.66 -5.14
CA THR A 67 4.77 2.64 -5.00
C THR A 67 4.99 3.52 -3.77
N SER A 68 4.57 4.79 -3.85
CA SER A 68 4.74 5.75 -2.75
C SER A 68 4.27 5.19 -1.41
N VAL A 69 3.06 4.63 -1.37
CA VAL A 69 2.48 3.99 -0.19
C VAL A 69 1.73 2.74 -0.64
N GLY A 70 1.92 1.64 0.07
CA GLY A 70 1.17 0.41 -0.16
C GLY A 70 0.98 -0.35 1.13
N GLY A 71 -0.20 -0.89 1.35
CA GLY A 71 -0.48 -1.67 2.55
C GLY A 71 -1.84 -2.31 2.55
N HIS A 72 -2.11 -3.04 3.61
CA HIS A 72 -3.34 -3.82 3.76
C HIS A 72 -4.41 -3.03 4.50
N VAL A 73 -5.67 -3.41 4.25
CA VAL A 73 -6.80 -2.90 5.03
C VAL A 73 -7.02 -3.87 6.19
N ASP A 74 -6.99 -3.36 7.41
CA ASP A 74 -7.23 -4.19 8.59
C ASP A 74 -8.72 -4.43 8.78
N LEU A 75 -9.07 -5.52 9.45
CA LEU A 75 -10.46 -5.81 9.77
C LEU A 75 -11.04 -4.66 10.60
N GLY A 76 -12.17 -4.13 10.15
CA GLY A 76 -12.82 -2.99 10.80
C GLY A 76 -12.43 -1.62 10.26
N GLU A 77 -11.43 -1.55 9.38
CA GLU A 77 -11.05 -0.30 8.73
C GLU A 77 -11.79 -0.12 7.41
N SER A 78 -12.09 1.14 7.06
CA SER A 78 -12.46 1.46 5.69
C SER A 78 -11.20 1.59 4.84
N VAL A 79 -11.37 1.59 3.53
CA VAL A 79 -10.26 1.80 2.59
C VAL A 79 -9.56 3.13 2.86
N GLU A 80 -10.33 4.21 3.09
CA GLU A 80 -9.77 5.53 3.37
C GLU A 80 -8.98 5.56 4.69
N MET A 81 -9.50 4.92 5.73
CA MET A 81 -8.81 4.83 7.02
C MET A 81 -7.48 4.10 6.88
N ALA A 82 -7.47 2.98 6.15
CA ALA A 82 -6.25 2.22 5.91
C ALA A 82 -5.23 3.05 5.12
N LEU A 83 -5.69 3.78 4.12
CA LEU A 83 -4.82 4.62 3.30
C LEU A 83 -4.14 5.70 4.13
N LYS A 84 -4.91 6.39 4.98
CA LYS A 84 -4.38 7.43 5.87
C LYS A 84 -3.40 6.86 6.88
N ARG A 85 -3.72 5.72 7.46
CA ARG A 85 -2.83 5.05 8.41
C ARG A 85 -1.50 4.64 7.75
N GLU A 86 -1.57 4.00 6.60
CA GLU A 86 -0.38 3.55 5.88
C GLU A 86 0.49 4.74 5.43
N ALA A 87 -0.12 5.81 4.94
CA ALA A 87 0.62 7.01 4.54
C ALA A 87 1.33 7.65 5.74
N GLY A 88 0.69 7.68 6.89
CA GLY A 88 1.30 8.17 8.13
C GLY A 88 2.47 7.30 8.58
N GLU A 89 2.29 5.99 8.54
CA GLU A 89 3.33 5.04 8.97
C GLU A 89 4.54 5.03 8.02
N GLU A 90 4.29 5.08 6.72
CA GLU A 90 5.37 4.92 5.73
C GLU A 90 6.06 6.24 5.38
N LEU A 91 5.32 7.33 5.23
CA LEU A 91 5.87 8.61 4.77
C LEU A 91 5.69 9.76 5.75
N GLY A 92 4.99 9.53 6.86
CA GLY A 92 4.74 10.59 7.84
C GLY A 92 3.82 11.69 7.34
N ILE A 93 2.95 11.41 6.38
CA ILE A 93 2.00 12.39 5.84
C ILE A 93 0.58 12.06 6.29
N SER A 94 -0.20 13.10 6.63
CA SER A 94 -1.59 12.92 7.05
C SER A 94 -2.53 13.95 6.44
N ASP A 95 -2.02 15.12 6.12
CA ASP A 95 -2.83 16.23 5.61
C ASP A 95 -2.83 16.22 4.08
N PHE A 96 -3.57 15.29 3.51
CA PHE A 96 -3.72 15.16 2.07
C PHE A 96 -5.12 14.65 1.72
N THR A 97 -5.54 14.90 0.49
CA THR A 97 -6.84 14.45 -0.01
C THR A 97 -6.61 13.43 -1.12
N PRO A 98 -6.86 12.14 -0.85
CA PRO A 98 -6.68 11.11 -1.86
C PRO A 98 -7.82 11.12 -2.87
N GLN A 99 -7.48 10.81 -4.12
CA GLN A 99 -8.45 10.61 -5.18
C GLN A 99 -8.38 9.15 -5.64
N LEU A 100 -9.50 8.44 -5.55
CA LEU A 100 -9.59 7.06 -6.05
C LEU A 100 -9.47 7.06 -7.56
N LEU A 101 -8.54 6.28 -8.09
CA LEU A 101 -8.34 6.13 -9.52
C LEU A 101 -9.09 4.93 -10.06
N THR A 102 -8.90 3.77 -9.43
CA THR A 102 -9.52 2.52 -9.88
C THR A 102 -9.31 1.45 -8.81
N HIS A 103 -9.98 0.31 -9.00
CA HIS A 103 -9.66 -0.90 -8.24
C HIS A 103 -9.54 -2.07 -9.22
N TYR A 104 -8.71 -3.04 -8.88
CA TYR A 104 -8.46 -4.21 -9.71
C TYR A 104 -7.96 -5.38 -8.86
N VAL A 105 -8.10 -6.59 -9.41
CA VAL A 105 -7.59 -7.80 -8.75
C VAL A 105 -6.18 -8.07 -9.23
N PHE A 106 -5.26 -8.22 -8.28
CA PHE A 106 -3.89 -8.65 -8.53
C PHE A 106 -3.70 -10.03 -7.92
N GLU A 107 -3.16 -10.96 -8.68
CA GLU A 107 -2.92 -12.33 -8.22
C GLU A 107 -1.46 -12.70 -8.47
N SER A 108 -0.80 -13.20 -7.41
CA SER A 108 0.55 -13.75 -7.50
C SER A 108 0.48 -15.24 -7.13
N ASP A 109 1.63 -15.90 -7.12
CA ASP A 109 1.69 -17.32 -6.69
C ASP A 109 1.26 -17.53 -5.25
N ARG A 110 1.35 -16.48 -4.42
CA ARG A 110 1.14 -16.59 -2.97
C ARG A 110 -0.15 -15.94 -2.49
N GLU A 111 -0.67 -14.95 -3.21
CA GLU A 111 -1.80 -14.15 -2.71
C GLU A 111 -2.64 -13.56 -3.82
N LYS A 112 -3.84 -13.14 -3.45
CA LYS A 112 -4.79 -12.48 -4.34
C LYS A 112 -5.31 -11.23 -3.65
N GLU A 113 -5.10 -10.07 -4.26
CA GLU A 113 -5.40 -8.77 -3.66
C GLU A 113 -6.40 -8.00 -4.50
N LEU A 114 -7.36 -7.35 -3.83
CA LEU A 114 -8.19 -6.34 -4.46
C LEU A 114 -7.54 -4.99 -4.16
N VAL A 115 -6.89 -4.41 -5.16
CA VAL A 115 -6.11 -3.20 -5.02
C VAL A 115 -6.97 -1.98 -5.27
N PHE A 116 -7.03 -1.06 -4.28
CA PHE A 116 -7.67 0.24 -4.42
C PHE A 116 -6.57 1.28 -4.63
N SER A 117 -6.45 1.77 -5.87
CA SER A 117 -5.37 2.66 -6.27
C SER A 117 -5.81 4.12 -6.20
N HIS A 118 -5.02 4.95 -5.54
CA HIS A 118 -5.31 6.37 -5.31
C HIS A 118 -4.14 7.23 -5.73
N LYS A 119 -4.42 8.53 -5.94
CA LYS A 119 -3.37 9.53 -6.11
C LYS A 119 -3.65 10.75 -5.23
N THR A 120 -2.61 11.50 -4.93
CA THR A 120 -2.71 12.80 -4.29
C THR A 120 -1.57 13.69 -4.76
N VAL A 121 -1.73 15.00 -4.61
CA VAL A 121 -0.65 15.98 -4.81
C VAL A 121 -0.27 16.50 -3.44
N PHE A 122 1.02 16.40 -3.08
CA PHE A 122 1.50 16.78 -1.76
C PHE A 122 2.90 17.39 -1.88
N ASP A 123 3.05 18.64 -1.46
CA ASP A 123 4.32 19.37 -1.51
C ASP A 123 4.95 19.56 -0.12
N GLY A 124 4.32 19.04 0.91
CA GLY A 124 4.83 19.13 2.27
C GLY A 124 6.00 18.18 2.53
N PRO A 125 6.51 18.18 3.76
CA PRO A 125 7.64 17.32 4.11
C PRO A 125 7.22 15.84 4.14
N ILE A 126 8.12 14.99 3.65
CA ILE A 126 7.96 13.54 3.66
C ILE A 126 9.07 12.97 4.55
N SER A 127 8.67 12.14 5.53
CA SER A 127 9.60 11.48 6.44
C SER A 127 9.44 9.98 6.30
N PRO A 128 10.25 9.32 5.43
CA PRO A 128 10.16 7.87 5.25
C PRO A 128 10.43 7.13 6.55
N SER A 129 9.70 6.05 6.78
CA SER A 129 9.89 5.20 7.94
C SER A 129 11.27 4.54 7.92
N GLU A 130 11.75 4.12 9.10
CA GLU A 130 13.02 3.40 9.23
C GLU A 130 13.01 2.05 8.52
N GLU A 131 11.83 1.53 8.21
CA GLU A 131 11.68 0.27 7.48
C GLU A 131 11.94 0.43 5.98
N LEU A 132 12.10 1.67 5.50
CA LEU A 132 12.37 1.97 4.11
C LEU A 132 13.81 2.44 3.95
N ALA A 133 14.41 2.17 2.80
CA ALA A 133 15.73 2.68 2.47
C ALA A 133 15.66 4.11 1.93
N GLY A 134 14.58 4.82 2.21
CA GLY A 134 14.33 6.17 1.75
C GLY A 134 13.43 6.21 0.52
N GLY A 135 13.43 7.33 -0.16
CA GLY A 135 12.64 7.54 -1.36
C GLY A 135 12.91 8.91 -1.95
N ARG A 136 12.35 9.17 -3.10
CA ARG A 136 12.47 10.50 -3.72
C ARG A 136 11.40 10.69 -4.79
N PHE A 137 11.22 11.95 -5.19
CA PHE A 137 10.40 12.27 -6.35
C PHE A 137 11.17 12.04 -7.64
N TRP A 138 10.51 11.47 -8.63
CA TRP A 138 11.07 11.17 -9.93
C TRP A 138 10.24 11.84 -11.02
N PRO A 139 10.87 12.50 -12.00
CA PRO A 139 10.15 12.88 -13.22
C PRO A 139 9.59 11.62 -13.89
N LEU A 140 8.38 11.71 -14.42
CA LEU A 140 7.73 10.52 -15.02
C LEU A 140 8.50 9.93 -16.19
N ASP A 141 9.24 10.75 -16.92
CA ASP A 141 10.05 10.28 -18.05
C ASP A 141 11.31 9.52 -17.63
N GLU A 142 11.61 9.46 -16.32
CA GLU A 142 12.75 8.73 -15.79
C GLU A 142 12.36 7.45 -15.07
N ILE A 143 11.08 7.09 -15.09
CA ILE A 143 10.58 5.88 -14.41
C ILE A 143 10.51 4.70 -15.37
#